data_e217712a3695925858cb7770886494f2
#
_entry.id   e217712a3695925858cb7770886494f2
#
_cell.length_a   1.000
_cell.length_b   1.000
_cell.length_c   1.000
_cell.angle_alpha   90.00
_cell.angle_beta   90.00
_cell.angle_gamma   90.00
#
_symmetry.space_group_name_H-M   'P 1'
#
loop_
_entity.id
_entity.type
_entity.pdbx_description
1 polymer ?
#
loop_
_entity_poly.entity_id
_entity_poly.type
_entity_poly.pdbx_seq_one_letter_code
_entity_poly.pdbx_strand_id
1 'polypeptide(L)'
;MELKFNNGKFRIMQIADTQDTSWTSPDTVNLIRCALKKAKPDLVVFSGDQLKGYGITFNLGDRKANPKVAIDNLLKPLDEMGVPFTFVFGNHDDQCAANKQQQLELYKQHENCLAFNADDNIE
;
A
#
# COMPACT_ATOMS: atom_id res chain seq x y z
N MET A 1 4.45 -16.15 5.93
CA MET A 1 5.58 -15.72 5.05
C MET A 1 6.76 -15.38 5.93
N GLU A 2 7.93 -15.89 5.57
CA GLU A 2 9.15 -15.71 6.34
C GLU A 2 10.12 -14.79 5.62
N LEU A 3 10.62 -13.76 6.33
CA LEU A 3 11.66 -12.88 5.81
C LEU A 3 13.03 -13.46 6.14
N LYS A 4 13.89 -13.58 5.14
CA LYS A 4 15.24 -14.12 5.32
C LYS A 4 16.21 -13.54 4.31
N PHE A 5 17.47 -13.56 4.68
CA PHE A 5 18.54 -13.14 3.77
C PHE A 5 18.63 -14.06 2.56
N ASN A 6 18.89 -13.45 1.42
CA ASN A 6 19.15 -14.15 0.17
C ASN A 6 20.60 -13.91 -0.23
N ASN A 7 21.44 -14.95 -0.17
CA ASN A 7 22.89 -14.87 -0.42
C ASN A 7 23.59 -13.80 0.44
N GLY A 8 23.21 -13.70 1.72
CA GLY A 8 23.77 -12.72 2.64
C GLY A 8 23.29 -11.29 2.43
N LYS A 9 22.28 -11.07 1.59
CA LYS A 9 21.73 -9.75 1.28
C LYS A 9 20.24 -9.71 1.55
N PHE A 10 19.74 -8.54 1.95
CA PHE A 10 18.33 -8.27 2.11
C PHE A 10 18.03 -6.87 1.57
N ARG A 11 17.18 -6.79 0.56
CA ARG A 11 16.89 -5.54 -0.14
C ARG A 11 15.51 -5.03 0.25
N ILE A 12 15.46 -3.80 0.74
CA ILE A 12 14.22 -3.12 1.11
C ILE A 12 13.97 -2.00 0.11
N MET A 13 12.75 -1.95 -0.44
CA MET A 13 12.31 -0.84 -1.28
C MET A 13 11.32 0.01 -0.48
N GLN A 14 11.60 1.30 -0.37
CA GLN A 14 10.68 2.27 0.22
C GLN A 14 9.85 2.91 -0.89
N ILE A 15 8.54 2.96 -0.68
CA ILE A 15 7.59 3.68 -1.55
C ILE A 15 6.83 4.67 -0.68
N ALA A 16 6.84 5.95 -1.07
CA ALA A 16 6.21 7.02 -0.32
C ALA A 16 5.36 7.89 -1.24
N ASP A 17 4.35 8.53 -0.68
CA ASP A 17 3.59 9.60 -1.32
C ASP A 17 3.01 9.24 -2.69
N THR A 18 2.49 8.03 -2.86
CA THR A 18 1.79 7.66 -4.09
C THR A 18 0.51 8.47 -4.27
N GLN A 19 -0.14 8.84 -3.16
CA GLN A 19 -1.30 9.73 -3.10
C GLN A 19 -2.32 9.46 -4.21
N ASP A 20 -2.64 8.18 -4.40
CA ASP A 20 -3.52 7.78 -5.48
C ASP A 20 -4.98 7.72 -5.02
N THR A 21 -5.89 7.60 -6.00
CA THR A 21 -7.33 7.54 -5.79
C THR A 21 -7.89 6.25 -6.38
N SER A 22 -9.20 6.06 -6.29
CA SER A 22 -9.88 4.94 -6.96
C SER A 22 -9.73 4.97 -8.49
N TRP A 23 -9.43 6.14 -9.04
CA TRP A 23 -9.03 6.30 -10.45
C TRP A 23 -7.51 6.24 -10.52
N THR A 24 -6.98 5.07 -10.18
CA THR A 24 -5.55 4.85 -10.06
C THR A 24 -4.83 5.15 -11.37
N SER A 25 -3.77 5.94 -11.27
CA SER A 25 -2.94 6.26 -12.44
C SER A 25 -2.24 5.01 -12.97
N PRO A 26 -2.45 4.64 -14.24
CA PRO A 26 -1.71 3.52 -14.85
C PRO A 26 -0.20 3.72 -14.80
N ASP A 27 0.25 4.97 -14.87
CA ASP A 27 1.68 5.29 -14.82
C ASP A 27 2.27 4.99 -13.44
N THR A 28 1.55 5.27 -12.36
CA THR A 28 1.98 4.93 -10.99
C THR A 28 2.13 3.42 -10.83
N VAL A 29 1.12 2.66 -11.24
CA VAL A 29 1.13 1.19 -11.16
C VAL A 29 2.26 0.61 -12.01
N ASN A 30 2.44 1.11 -13.22
CA ASN A 30 3.50 0.65 -14.11
C ASN A 30 4.90 0.99 -13.59
N LEU A 31 5.06 2.17 -12.97
CA LEU A 31 6.33 2.55 -12.35
C LEU A 31 6.69 1.61 -11.21
N ILE A 32 5.74 1.29 -10.35
CA ILE A 32 5.94 0.33 -9.26
C ILE A 32 6.32 -1.03 -9.83
N ARG A 33 5.60 -1.51 -10.83
CA ARG A 33 5.88 -2.79 -11.47
C ARG A 33 7.29 -2.83 -12.07
N CYS A 34 7.70 -1.78 -12.76
CA CYS A 34 9.05 -1.68 -13.34
C CYS A 34 10.12 -1.64 -12.25
N ALA A 35 9.90 -0.87 -11.19
CA ALA A 35 10.84 -0.77 -10.08
C ALA A 35 11.02 -2.12 -9.37
N LEU A 36 9.93 -2.86 -9.15
CA LEU A 36 9.97 -4.20 -8.55
C LEU A 36 10.76 -5.18 -9.42
N LYS A 37 10.56 -5.13 -10.74
CA LYS A 37 11.29 -6.00 -11.67
C LYS A 37 12.78 -5.69 -11.71
N LYS A 38 13.15 -4.42 -11.63
CA LYS A 38 14.56 -3.99 -11.65
C LYS A 38 15.27 -4.25 -10.33
N ALA A 39 14.68 -3.83 -9.22
CA ALA A 39 15.32 -3.87 -7.92
C ALA A 39 15.20 -5.25 -7.25
N LYS A 40 14.17 -6.03 -7.56
CA LYS A 40 13.88 -7.33 -6.96
C LYS A 40 14.01 -7.28 -5.43
N PRO A 41 13.19 -6.43 -4.76
CA PRO A 41 13.29 -6.28 -3.31
C PRO A 41 12.80 -7.53 -2.59
N ASP A 42 13.32 -7.73 -1.39
CA ASP A 42 12.85 -8.78 -0.48
C ASP A 42 11.68 -8.29 0.36
N LEU A 43 11.55 -6.98 0.51
CA LEU A 43 10.48 -6.34 1.28
C LEU A 43 10.20 -4.96 0.70
N VAL A 44 8.93 -4.59 0.61
CA VAL A 44 8.50 -3.23 0.29
C VAL A 44 7.92 -2.58 1.54
N VAL A 45 8.32 -1.34 1.82
CA VAL A 45 7.77 -0.53 2.92
C VAL A 45 7.10 0.70 2.33
N PHE A 46 5.79 0.79 2.49
CA PHE A 46 5.04 2.00 2.18
C PHE A 46 5.10 2.93 3.39
N SER A 47 5.73 4.08 3.22
CA SER A 47 6.05 4.96 4.35
C SER A 47 5.07 6.12 4.56
N GLY A 48 3.87 6.04 4.00
CA GLY A 48 2.79 6.97 4.27
C GLY A 48 2.28 7.68 3.03
N ASP A 49 1.08 8.27 3.17
CA ASP A 49 0.38 8.99 2.11
C ASP A 49 0.19 8.13 0.85
N GLN A 50 -0.20 6.87 1.04
CA GLN A 50 -0.51 5.96 -0.06
C GLN A 50 -1.76 6.43 -0.80
N LEU A 51 -2.74 6.96 -0.07
CA LEU A 51 -4.00 7.43 -0.62
C LEU A 51 -4.06 8.95 -0.62
N LYS A 52 -4.62 9.50 -1.69
CA LYS A 52 -5.04 10.89 -1.72
C LYS A 52 -6.45 10.97 -1.13
N GLY A 53 -6.55 10.93 0.19
CA GLY A 53 -7.84 10.90 0.87
C GLY A 53 -8.63 12.21 0.77
N TYR A 54 -7.96 13.29 0.43
CA TYR A 54 -8.57 14.61 0.29
C TYR A 54 -8.98 14.89 -1.17
N GLY A 55 -9.84 15.89 -1.34
CA GLY A 55 -10.25 16.35 -2.65
C GLY A 55 -11.50 15.64 -3.16
N ILE A 56 -12.04 16.19 -4.22
CA ILE A 56 -13.33 15.80 -4.76
C ILE A 56 -13.27 14.44 -5.48
N THR A 57 -12.16 14.16 -6.17
CA THR A 57 -12.02 12.95 -7.00
C THR A 57 -12.16 11.67 -6.20
N PHE A 58 -11.51 11.61 -5.03
CA PHE A 58 -11.56 10.42 -4.18
C PHE A 58 -12.94 10.18 -3.58
N ASN A 59 -13.70 11.25 -3.37
CA ASN A 59 -15.01 11.20 -2.73
C ASN A 59 -16.19 11.18 -3.70
N LEU A 60 -15.94 11.02 -5.01
CA LEU A 60 -16.98 10.83 -6.01
C LEU A 60 -17.43 9.36 -6.07
N GLY A 61 -18.69 9.15 -6.43
CA GLY A 61 -19.26 7.82 -6.53
C GLY A 61 -19.43 7.15 -5.17
N ASP A 62 -19.05 5.88 -5.07
CA ASP A 62 -19.15 5.14 -3.81
C ASP A 62 -17.96 5.42 -2.91
N ARG A 63 -18.12 6.38 -2.03
CA ARG A 63 -17.08 6.83 -1.10
C ARG A 63 -16.55 5.71 -0.19
N LYS A 64 -17.40 4.75 0.16
CA LYS A 64 -17.00 3.64 1.06
C LYS A 64 -16.21 2.57 0.32
N ALA A 65 -16.48 2.36 -0.97
CA ALA A 65 -15.77 1.40 -1.80
C ALA A 65 -14.44 1.94 -2.33
N ASN A 66 -14.30 3.26 -2.49
CA ASN A 66 -13.13 3.90 -3.11
C ASN A 66 -11.80 3.54 -2.41
N PRO A 67 -11.69 3.50 -1.07
CA PRO A 67 -10.43 3.10 -0.44
C PRO A 67 -9.99 1.70 -0.81
N LYS A 68 -10.92 0.74 -0.86
CA LYS A 68 -10.60 -0.63 -1.25
C LYS A 68 -10.09 -0.70 -2.68
N VAL A 69 -10.76 -0.01 -3.60
CA VAL A 69 -10.36 0.02 -5.02
C VAL A 69 -8.96 0.61 -5.16
N ALA A 70 -8.69 1.72 -4.50
CA ALA A 70 -7.37 2.37 -4.56
C ALA A 70 -6.26 1.48 -4.00
N ILE A 71 -6.49 0.86 -2.85
CA ILE A 71 -5.54 -0.04 -2.21
C ILE A 71 -5.28 -1.28 -3.09
N ASP A 72 -6.32 -1.92 -3.59
CA ASP A 72 -6.19 -3.11 -4.41
C ASP A 72 -5.41 -2.81 -5.70
N ASN A 73 -5.66 -1.67 -6.32
CA ASN A 73 -4.94 -1.26 -7.53
C ASN A 73 -3.45 -0.95 -7.24
N LEU A 74 -3.18 -0.28 -6.12
CA LEU A 74 -1.82 0.04 -5.70
C LEU A 74 -0.99 -1.22 -5.46
N LEU A 75 -1.58 -2.22 -4.83
CA LEU A 75 -0.91 -3.45 -4.43
C LEU A 75 -0.85 -4.52 -5.51
N LYS A 76 -1.56 -4.32 -6.62
CA LYS A 76 -1.63 -5.30 -7.70
C LYS A 76 -0.25 -5.77 -8.19
N PRO A 77 0.74 -4.89 -8.45
CA PRO A 77 2.08 -5.35 -8.85
C PRO A 77 2.76 -6.24 -7.80
N LEU A 78 2.56 -5.93 -6.51
CA LEU A 78 3.13 -6.72 -5.42
C LEU A 78 2.48 -8.10 -5.34
N ASP A 79 1.16 -8.16 -5.49
CA ASP A 79 0.42 -9.43 -5.49
C ASP A 79 0.83 -10.32 -6.67
N GLU A 80 0.99 -9.73 -7.86
CA GLU A 80 1.41 -10.45 -9.06
C GLU A 80 2.80 -11.06 -8.91
N MET A 81 3.70 -10.40 -8.19
CA MET A 81 5.09 -10.80 -8.04
C MET A 81 5.38 -11.50 -6.70
N GLY A 82 4.38 -11.61 -5.82
CA GLY A 82 4.52 -12.26 -4.52
C GLY A 82 5.48 -11.55 -3.57
N VAL A 83 5.56 -10.22 -3.63
CA VAL A 83 6.50 -9.43 -2.82
C VAL A 83 5.88 -9.09 -1.46
N PRO A 84 6.55 -9.46 -0.34
CA PRO A 84 6.08 -9.07 0.98
C PRO A 84 6.13 -7.56 1.17
N PHE A 85 5.15 -7.02 1.89
CA PHE A 85 5.12 -5.59 2.17
C PHE A 85 4.58 -5.30 3.57
N THR A 86 4.96 -4.15 4.07
CA THR A 86 4.37 -3.51 5.25
C THR A 86 4.15 -2.03 4.96
N PHE A 87 3.49 -1.32 5.86
CA PHE A 87 3.17 0.08 5.63
C PHE A 87 2.98 0.83 6.95
N VAL A 88 3.08 2.16 6.87
CA VAL A 88 2.63 3.10 7.90
C VAL A 88 1.73 4.13 7.23
N PHE A 89 0.89 4.80 8.00
CA PHE A 89 0.00 5.83 7.50
C PHE A 89 0.66 7.21 7.53
N GLY A 90 0.35 8.03 6.53
CA GLY A 90 0.69 9.44 6.51
C GLY A 90 -0.50 10.32 6.92
N ASN A 91 -0.34 11.62 6.75
CA ASN A 91 -1.37 12.59 7.14
C ASN A 91 -2.57 12.67 6.18
N HIS A 92 -2.45 12.13 4.97
CA HIS A 92 -3.53 12.17 3.97
C HIS A 92 -4.33 10.86 3.87
N ASP A 93 -3.83 9.77 4.42
CA ASP A 93 -4.44 8.45 4.24
C ASP A 93 -5.84 8.34 4.87
N ASP A 94 -6.07 8.97 6.00
CA ASP A 94 -7.35 8.90 6.71
C ASP A 94 -8.33 10.04 6.37
N GLN A 95 -8.04 10.83 5.35
CA GLN A 95 -8.91 11.92 4.89
C GLN A 95 -10.04 11.46 3.98
N CYS A 96 -10.20 10.17 3.80
CA CYS A 96 -11.28 9.55 3.03
C CYS A 96 -12.33 8.93 3.95
N ALA A 97 -13.30 8.20 3.38
CA ALA A 97 -14.39 7.57 4.13
C ALA A 97 -13.95 6.40 5.03
N ALA A 98 -12.73 5.89 4.86
CA ALA A 98 -12.17 4.81 5.67
C ALA A 98 -11.12 5.35 6.63
N ASN A 99 -11.26 5.06 7.92
CA ASN A 99 -10.26 5.40 8.91
C ASN A 99 -9.06 4.44 8.86
N LYS A 100 -8.03 4.69 9.67
CA LYS A 100 -6.80 3.89 9.68
C LYS A 100 -7.07 2.42 9.97
N GLN A 101 -7.93 2.11 10.94
CA GLN A 101 -8.27 0.73 11.29
C GLN A 101 -8.97 0.01 10.14
N GLN A 102 -9.91 0.68 9.49
CA GLN A 102 -10.62 0.13 8.34
C GLN A 102 -9.67 -0.10 7.16
N GLN A 103 -8.73 0.81 6.92
CA GLN A 103 -7.73 0.64 5.89
C GLN A 103 -6.78 -0.52 6.21
N LEU A 104 -6.35 -0.67 7.46
CA LEU A 104 -5.52 -1.81 7.87
C LEU A 104 -6.18 -3.14 7.49
N GLU A 105 -7.48 -3.28 7.74
CA GLU A 105 -8.22 -4.49 7.38
C GLU A 105 -8.23 -4.72 5.86
N LEU A 106 -8.31 -3.65 5.06
CA LEU A 106 -8.24 -3.76 3.60
C LEU A 106 -6.87 -4.23 3.12
N TYR A 107 -5.78 -3.68 3.68
CA TYR A 107 -4.42 -4.13 3.35
C TYR A 107 -4.19 -5.59 3.75
N LYS A 108 -4.72 -6.00 4.89
CA LYS A 108 -4.56 -7.39 5.41
C LYS A 108 -5.28 -8.44 4.57
N GLN A 109 -6.19 -8.04 3.67
CA GLN A 109 -6.80 -8.96 2.71
C GLN A 109 -5.80 -9.47 1.68
N HIS A 110 -4.67 -8.78 1.51
CA HIS A 110 -3.60 -9.20 0.62
C HIS A 110 -2.64 -10.13 1.37
N GLU A 111 -2.40 -11.33 0.85
CA GLU A 111 -1.65 -12.38 1.57
C GLU A 111 -0.19 -12.00 1.85
N ASN A 112 0.37 -11.09 1.07
CA ASN A 112 1.76 -10.64 1.24
C ASN A 112 1.91 -9.50 2.25
N CYS A 113 0.81 -9.05 2.86
CA CYS A 113 0.83 -7.99 3.88
C CYS A 113 1.36 -8.52 5.21
N LEU A 114 2.40 -7.87 5.74
CA LEU A 114 3.01 -8.22 7.02
C LEU A 114 2.60 -7.26 8.15
N ALA A 115 1.81 -6.22 7.83
CA ALA A 115 1.42 -5.22 8.82
C ALA A 115 0.40 -5.78 9.82
N PHE A 116 0.53 -5.33 11.06
CA PHE A 116 -0.43 -5.64 12.12
C PHE A 116 -0.38 -4.55 13.20
N ASN A 117 -1.46 -4.43 13.97
CA ASN A 117 -1.43 -3.62 15.18
C ASN A 117 -0.85 -4.45 16.32
N ALA A 118 0.29 -4.05 16.84
CA ALA A 118 0.91 -4.72 17.99
C ALA A 118 0.17 -4.41 19.29
N ASP A 119 -0.45 -3.24 19.36
CA ASP A 119 -1.23 -2.77 20.51
C ASP A 119 -2.31 -1.83 19.97
N ASP A 120 -3.55 -2.03 20.40
CA ASP A 120 -4.69 -1.18 19.99
C ASP A 120 -4.53 0.29 20.40
N ASN A 121 -3.62 0.58 21.31
CA ASN A 121 -3.30 1.94 21.77
C ASN A 121 -2.17 2.61 21.00
N ILE A 122 -1.59 1.95 20.02
CA ILE A 122 -0.53 2.50 19.17
C ILE A 122 -1.17 2.96 17.86
N GLU A 123 -1.16 4.24 17.63
CA GLU A 123 -1.65 4.86 16.39
C GLU A 123 -0.57 4.86 15.30
#